data_64a3f54da667bd56ea0ec85fd4198d4f
#
_entry.id   64a3f54da667bd56ea0ec85fd4198d4f
#
_cell.length_a   1.000
_cell.length_b   1.000
_cell.length_c   1.000
_cell.angle_alpha   90.00
_cell.angle_beta   90.00
_cell.angle_gamma   90.00
#
_symmetry.space_group_name_H-M   'P 1'
#
loop_
_entity.id
_entity.type
_entity.pdbx_description
1 polymer ?
#
loop_
_entity_poly.entity_id
_entity_poly.type
_entity_poly.pdbx_seq_one_letter_code
_entity_poly.pdbx_strand_id
1 'polypeptide(L)'
;KIPKKQVKLDVSFKELSDVHEINIEKCVSYYIECDKENYHLGKIIGMGVYDGDNLFYVSPEKVKEVCEYLKQAVTYTYDLKKNMVLLKDVNMISNFDHMIGAYLLNYQMKDDLAFMMNNDGIEAPFYSDILKDEEMLKKGVTLKAKYVYDTRDDIVKRLKMDDMFDLFTNVEMPLVRVLAKMELAGIRCDKDILKEMSEEAGVRLDNLSREIYNYAGCEFNVSSPKQLGNILFDHLGLPYRKKKKDGANYSTDASILEGLIGVHPIIELILEYRNLAKLKSTYLDGLNNYILDDGRIHTIYKQTLTRTGRLSSAEPNLQNIPARDEMDRKVRRAFVPEYDLFLSADYSQIELRVLAHISNSEKMIEAFKNNEDIHTRVASDIFGVSPEEVTKSMRRTAKAVIFGIVYGISGFGLGENLKINPSDAKKFIEKYLELYP
;
A
#
# COMPACT_ATOMS: atom_id res chain seq x y z
N LYS A 1 -8.13 27.48 -0.10
CA LYS A 1 -6.86 28.13 0.32
C LYS A 1 -6.45 29.09 -0.78
N ILE A 2 -6.21 30.36 -0.43
CA ILE A 2 -5.62 31.35 -1.34
C ILE A 2 -4.19 30.88 -1.63
N PRO A 3 -3.76 30.73 -2.90
CA PRO A 3 -2.39 30.34 -3.20
C PRO A 3 -1.44 31.39 -2.59
N LYS A 4 -0.52 30.94 -1.75
CA LYS A 4 0.57 31.81 -1.26
C LYS A 4 1.38 32.25 -2.46
N LYS A 5 1.78 33.53 -2.50
CA LYS A 5 2.65 34.06 -3.55
C LYS A 5 3.96 33.26 -3.48
N GLN A 6 4.33 32.61 -4.58
CA GLN A 6 5.58 31.84 -4.64
C GLN A 6 6.76 32.77 -4.46
N VAL A 7 7.65 32.42 -3.56
CA VAL A 7 8.90 33.11 -3.31
C VAL A 7 10.01 32.26 -3.93
N LYS A 8 10.68 32.84 -4.92
CA LYS A 8 11.88 32.25 -5.47
C LYS A 8 13.01 32.45 -4.46
N LEU A 9 13.37 31.40 -3.73
CA LEU A 9 14.52 31.42 -2.86
C LEU A 9 15.78 31.30 -3.74
N ASP A 10 16.52 32.37 -3.86
CA ASP A 10 17.86 32.33 -4.43
C ASP A 10 18.82 31.84 -3.35
N VAL A 11 19.18 30.56 -3.43
CA VAL A 11 19.98 29.87 -2.42
C VAL A 11 21.36 29.63 -3.01
N SER A 12 22.38 30.31 -2.45
CA SER A 12 23.76 29.99 -2.77
C SER A 12 24.23 28.78 -1.98
N PHE A 13 24.79 27.80 -2.65
CA PHE A 13 25.41 26.61 -2.06
C PHE A 13 26.86 26.48 -2.51
N LYS A 14 27.61 25.68 -1.76
CA LYS A 14 28.99 25.30 -2.09
C LYS A 14 29.04 23.84 -2.47
N GLU A 15 29.91 23.44 -3.39
CA GLU A 15 30.27 22.05 -3.57
C GLU A 15 31.14 21.58 -2.43
N LEU A 16 30.80 20.49 -1.78
CA LEU A 16 31.55 19.97 -0.64
C LEU A 16 32.88 19.36 -1.10
N SER A 17 33.97 19.89 -0.63
CA SER A 17 35.33 19.37 -0.92
C SER A 17 35.80 18.39 0.14
N ASP A 18 35.58 18.68 1.42
CA ASP A 18 35.95 17.87 2.56
C ASP A 18 34.78 17.77 3.55
N VAL A 19 34.55 16.59 4.14
CA VAL A 19 33.44 16.37 5.10
C VAL A 19 33.56 17.25 6.35
N HIS A 20 34.79 17.65 6.73
CA HIS A 20 35.06 18.53 7.88
C HIS A 20 34.63 20.00 7.65
N GLU A 21 34.22 20.37 6.44
CA GLU A 21 33.61 21.67 6.19
C GLU A 21 32.19 21.76 6.82
N ILE A 22 31.56 20.61 7.09
CA ILE A 22 30.25 20.54 7.72
C ILE A 22 30.41 20.70 9.23
N ASN A 23 29.73 21.68 9.80
CA ASN A 23 29.74 21.88 11.25
C ASN A 23 28.76 20.92 11.95
N ILE A 24 29.30 19.80 12.48
CA ILE A 24 28.52 18.78 13.19
C ILE A 24 28.25 19.09 14.68
N GLU A 25 28.80 20.20 15.23
CA GLU A 25 28.43 20.66 16.57
C GLU A 25 27.02 21.23 16.62
N LYS A 26 26.47 21.62 15.46
CA LYS A 26 25.09 22.01 15.26
C LYS A 26 24.24 20.82 14.72
N CYS A 27 22.95 21.02 14.71
CA CYS A 27 22.07 20.10 13.99
C CYS A 27 22.34 20.22 12.48
N VAL A 28 22.28 19.10 11.78
CA VAL A 28 22.51 19.04 10.33
C VAL A 28 21.30 18.40 9.65
N SER A 29 20.80 19.02 8.60
CA SER A 29 19.81 18.38 7.75
C SER A 29 20.43 17.94 6.44
N TYR A 30 19.87 16.87 5.88
CA TYR A 30 20.31 16.36 4.58
C TYR A 30 19.15 15.80 3.77
N TYR A 31 19.31 15.80 2.44
CA TYR A 31 18.38 15.20 1.49
C TYR A 31 19.16 14.47 0.40
N ILE A 32 18.84 13.18 0.20
CA ILE A 32 19.48 12.34 -0.82
C ILE A 32 18.49 12.09 -1.95
N GLU A 33 18.94 12.27 -3.20
CA GLU A 33 18.14 11.98 -4.38
C GLU A 33 18.71 10.80 -5.18
N CYS A 34 17.82 10.07 -5.85
CA CYS A 34 18.18 8.95 -6.73
C CYS A 34 17.51 9.08 -8.10
N ASP A 35 18.04 8.36 -9.08
CA ASP A 35 17.64 8.44 -10.49
C ASP A 35 16.36 7.65 -10.83
N LYS A 36 15.79 6.90 -9.88
CA LYS A 36 14.56 6.10 -10.09
C LYS A 36 13.64 6.22 -8.89
N GLU A 37 12.32 6.22 -9.17
CA GLU A 37 11.29 6.16 -8.13
C GLU A 37 11.38 4.85 -7.32
N ASN A 38 11.60 3.71 -8.02
CA ASN A 38 11.98 2.48 -7.35
C ASN A 38 13.46 2.53 -6.98
N TYR A 39 13.74 2.96 -5.76
CA TYR A 39 15.09 3.17 -5.28
C TYR A 39 15.90 1.86 -5.07
N HIS A 40 15.26 0.68 -5.09
CA HIS A 40 15.99 -0.61 -5.14
C HIS A 40 16.77 -0.78 -6.45
N LEU A 41 16.28 -0.14 -7.52
CA LEU A 41 16.88 -0.13 -8.85
C LEU A 41 17.63 1.18 -9.14
N GLY A 42 17.56 2.14 -8.21
CA GLY A 42 18.10 3.47 -8.36
C GLY A 42 19.58 3.59 -7.94
N LYS A 43 20.18 4.67 -8.40
CA LYS A 43 21.51 5.12 -7.97
C LYS A 43 21.38 6.50 -7.38
N ILE A 44 22.19 6.80 -6.37
CA ILE A 44 22.27 8.14 -5.81
C ILE A 44 22.81 9.08 -6.87
N ILE A 45 22.16 10.22 -7.09
CA ILE A 45 22.56 11.25 -8.06
C ILE A 45 23.03 12.54 -7.40
N GLY A 46 22.82 12.72 -6.12
CA GLY A 46 23.31 13.86 -5.36
C GLY A 46 22.71 13.93 -3.96
N MET A 47 23.33 14.78 -3.14
CA MET A 47 22.86 15.05 -1.78
C MET A 47 22.99 16.54 -1.48
N GLY A 48 22.00 17.10 -0.80
CA GLY A 48 22.09 18.41 -0.17
C GLY A 48 22.35 18.27 1.33
N VAL A 49 23.17 19.15 1.90
CA VAL A 49 23.46 19.22 3.34
C VAL A 49 23.36 20.65 3.81
N TYR A 50 22.72 20.88 4.95
CA TYR A 50 22.65 22.19 5.60
C TYR A 50 22.97 22.06 7.09
N ASP A 51 23.99 22.79 7.56
CA ASP A 51 24.50 22.74 8.95
C ASP A 51 24.00 23.92 9.83
N GLY A 52 23.01 24.65 9.33
CA GLY A 52 22.45 25.83 9.98
C GLY A 52 23.08 27.15 9.52
N ASP A 53 24.30 27.12 8.98
CA ASP A 53 25.01 28.29 8.45
C ASP A 53 25.31 28.13 6.95
N ASN A 54 25.83 26.98 6.55
CA ASN A 54 26.27 26.68 5.19
C ASN A 54 25.42 25.63 4.52
N LEU A 55 25.24 25.80 3.23
CA LEU A 55 24.54 24.90 2.37
C LEU A 55 25.50 24.25 1.38
N PHE A 56 25.54 22.93 1.35
CA PHE A 56 26.46 22.16 0.54
C PHE A 56 25.73 21.25 -0.44
N TYR A 57 26.22 21.18 -1.67
CA TYR A 57 25.95 20.06 -2.58
C TYR A 57 27.05 19.01 -2.41
N VAL A 58 26.65 17.76 -2.32
CA VAL A 58 27.54 16.61 -2.19
C VAL A 58 27.35 15.73 -3.44
N SER A 59 28.43 15.50 -4.15
CA SER A 59 28.45 14.64 -5.32
C SER A 59 28.22 13.16 -4.94
N PRO A 60 27.67 12.33 -5.84
CA PRO A 60 27.25 10.96 -5.53
C PRO A 60 28.32 10.09 -4.87
N GLU A 61 29.56 10.23 -5.31
CA GLU A 61 30.72 9.46 -4.82
C GLU A 61 31.07 9.75 -3.36
N LYS A 62 30.76 10.96 -2.87
CA LYS A 62 31.04 11.40 -1.49
C LYS A 62 29.88 11.12 -0.52
N VAL A 63 28.69 10.81 -1.00
CA VAL A 63 27.49 10.68 -0.14
C VAL A 63 27.72 9.68 0.98
N LYS A 64 28.35 8.54 0.70
CA LYS A 64 28.58 7.50 1.71
C LYS A 64 29.55 8.00 2.82
N GLU A 65 30.60 8.71 2.45
CA GLU A 65 31.57 9.30 3.39
C GLU A 65 30.88 10.36 4.27
N VAL A 66 30.09 11.24 3.66
CA VAL A 66 29.34 12.27 4.39
C VAL A 66 28.33 11.62 5.35
N CYS A 67 27.59 10.62 4.91
CA CYS A 67 26.64 9.93 5.79
C CYS A 67 27.34 9.26 6.99
N GLU A 68 28.52 8.70 6.78
CA GLU A 68 29.30 8.12 7.88
C GLU A 68 29.76 9.19 8.87
N TYR A 69 30.23 10.34 8.37
CA TYR A 69 30.62 11.47 9.19
C TYR A 69 29.45 12.05 10.00
N LEU A 70 28.26 12.14 9.37
CA LEU A 70 27.04 12.64 10.00
C LEU A 70 26.47 11.74 11.11
N LYS A 71 26.94 10.49 11.26
CA LYS A 71 26.55 9.64 12.41
C LYS A 71 26.94 10.24 13.76
N GLN A 72 27.86 11.19 13.79
CA GLN A 72 28.31 11.89 15.00
C GLN A 72 27.46 13.13 15.32
N ALA A 73 26.56 13.52 14.43
CA ALA A 73 25.74 14.73 14.55
C ALA A 73 24.28 14.43 14.90
N VAL A 74 23.58 15.44 15.38
CA VAL A 74 22.10 15.44 15.41
C VAL A 74 21.60 15.75 14.00
N THR A 75 20.93 14.80 13.37
CA THR A 75 20.55 14.92 11.96
C THR A 75 19.05 14.92 11.73
N TYR A 76 18.63 15.61 10.66
CA TYR A 76 17.26 15.66 10.15
C TYR A 76 17.24 15.28 8.67
N THR A 77 16.25 14.54 8.23
CA THR A 77 16.15 14.14 6.83
C THR A 77 14.69 14.03 6.36
N TYR A 78 14.52 13.68 5.12
CA TYR A 78 13.25 13.27 4.52
C TYR A 78 13.41 11.87 3.96
N ASP A 79 12.49 10.96 4.28
CA ASP A 79 12.49 9.54 3.89
C ASP A 79 13.80 8.80 4.27
N LEU A 80 14.03 8.69 5.58
CA LEU A 80 15.19 7.99 6.14
C LEU A 80 15.26 6.52 5.68
N LYS A 81 14.12 5.86 5.48
CA LYS A 81 14.05 4.48 4.99
C LYS A 81 14.66 4.35 3.59
N LYS A 82 14.27 5.22 2.65
CA LYS A 82 14.88 5.28 1.31
C LYS A 82 16.39 5.44 1.39
N ASN A 83 16.86 6.35 2.26
CA ASN A 83 18.29 6.63 2.43
C ASN A 83 19.04 5.39 2.95
N MET A 84 18.49 4.67 3.95
CA MET A 84 19.05 3.41 4.46
C MET A 84 19.15 2.34 3.37
N VAL A 85 18.13 2.22 2.52
CA VAL A 85 18.09 1.21 1.45
C VAL A 85 19.08 1.57 0.34
N LEU A 86 19.13 2.81 -0.11
CA LEU A 86 20.09 3.29 -1.13
C LEU A 86 21.55 3.08 -0.72
N LEU A 87 21.86 3.36 0.53
CA LEU A 87 23.21 3.21 1.08
C LEU A 87 23.51 1.77 1.54
N LYS A 88 22.50 0.91 1.59
CA LYS A 88 22.57 -0.43 2.18
C LYS A 88 23.08 -0.39 3.64
N ASP A 89 22.76 0.67 4.37
CA ASP A 89 23.18 0.90 5.75
C ASP A 89 21.97 1.16 6.67
N VAL A 90 21.54 0.14 7.37
CA VAL A 90 20.45 0.23 8.36
C VAL A 90 20.86 0.85 9.70
N ASN A 91 22.16 1.15 9.87
CA ASN A 91 22.68 1.84 11.05
C ASN A 91 22.79 3.35 10.83
N MET A 92 22.38 3.83 9.65
CA MET A 92 22.20 5.24 9.42
C MET A 92 21.22 5.82 10.45
N ILE A 93 21.56 6.97 11.03
CA ILE A 93 20.79 7.59 12.10
C ILE A 93 20.22 8.91 11.59
N SER A 94 19.00 9.20 11.95
CA SER A 94 18.43 10.54 11.92
C SER A 94 17.50 10.71 13.12
N ASN A 95 17.59 11.88 13.75
CA ASN A 95 16.79 12.23 14.91
C ASN A 95 15.38 12.70 14.51
N PHE A 96 15.20 13.00 13.21
CA PHE A 96 13.92 13.46 12.69
C PHE A 96 13.77 13.10 11.21
N ASP A 97 12.69 12.45 10.87
CA ASP A 97 12.25 12.24 9.50
C ASP A 97 11.05 13.15 9.22
N HIS A 98 11.27 14.12 8.33
CA HIS A 98 10.26 15.12 7.97
C HIS A 98 9.03 14.49 7.30
N MET A 99 9.21 13.42 6.50
CA MET A 99 8.11 12.72 5.85
C MET A 99 7.17 12.09 6.88
N ILE A 100 7.72 11.44 7.91
CA ILE A 100 6.94 10.84 8.99
C ILE A 100 6.20 11.90 9.80
N GLY A 101 6.91 12.99 10.16
CA GLY A 101 6.27 14.10 10.90
C GLY A 101 5.13 14.75 10.14
N ALA A 102 5.31 14.99 8.84
CA ALA A 102 4.29 15.54 7.96
C ALA A 102 3.09 14.59 7.79
N TYR A 103 3.34 13.29 7.69
CA TYR A 103 2.29 12.27 7.62
C TYR A 103 1.38 12.29 8.85
N LEU A 104 1.93 12.27 10.04
CA LEU A 104 1.17 12.28 11.29
C LEU A 104 0.32 13.56 11.44
N LEU A 105 0.76 14.65 10.87
CA LEU A 105 0.01 15.92 10.83
C LEU A 105 -0.95 16.04 9.64
N ASN A 106 -1.18 14.94 8.90
CA ASN A 106 -2.07 14.88 7.73
C ASN A 106 -1.74 15.90 6.65
N TYR A 107 -0.46 16.23 6.45
CA TYR A 107 -0.04 17.02 5.30
C TYR A 107 -0.33 16.27 4.00
N GLN A 108 -0.71 17.02 2.96
CA GLN A 108 -0.78 16.46 1.62
C GLN A 108 0.65 16.27 1.08
N MET A 109 1.12 15.04 1.10
CA MET A 109 2.38 14.64 0.51
C MET A 109 2.09 13.84 -0.76
N LYS A 110 2.56 14.34 -1.88
CA LYS A 110 2.73 13.50 -3.07
C LYS A 110 4.16 13.04 -3.02
N ASP A 111 4.53 11.87 -3.29
CA ASP A 111 5.87 11.24 -3.14
C ASP A 111 7.09 12.13 -3.51
N ASP A 112 6.96 13.47 -3.39
CA ASP A 112 7.98 14.48 -3.64
C ASP A 112 7.87 15.64 -2.64
N LEU A 113 8.96 15.89 -1.91
CA LEU A 113 9.06 17.01 -0.96
C LEU A 113 8.81 18.39 -1.63
N ALA A 114 9.16 18.53 -2.91
CA ALA A 114 8.88 19.74 -3.67
C ALA A 114 7.39 20.11 -3.68
N PHE A 115 6.50 19.14 -3.62
CA PHE A 115 5.06 19.41 -3.53
C PHE A 115 4.68 20.15 -2.24
N MET A 116 5.27 19.77 -1.12
CA MET A 116 5.05 20.46 0.17
C MET A 116 5.65 21.86 0.14
N MET A 117 6.89 22.00 -0.37
CA MET A 117 7.59 23.27 -0.48
C MET A 117 6.79 24.27 -1.32
N ASN A 118 6.30 23.84 -2.49
CA ASN A 118 5.48 24.69 -3.36
C ASN A 118 4.14 25.09 -2.71
N ASN A 119 3.52 24.20 -1.91
CA ASN A 119 2.33 24.53 -1.12
C ASN A 119 2.62 25.56 -0.01
N ASP A 120 3.83 25.56 0.52
CA ASP A 120 4.27 26.55 1.50
C ASP A 120 4.74 27.87 0.85
N GLY A 121 4.70 27.94 -0.47
CA GLY A 121 5.05 29.13 -1.24
C GLY A 121 6.55 29.23 -1.58
N ILE A 122 7.30 28.14 -1.44
CA ILE A 122 8.71 28.04 -1.81
C ILE A 122 8.80 27.34 -3.17
N GLU A 123 9.32 28.06 -4.20
CA GLU A 123 9.50 27.47 -5.53
C GLU A 123 10.63 26.44 -5.51
N ALA A 124 10.27 25.16 -5.59
CA ALA A 124 11.21 24.03 -5.62
C ALA A 124 11.00 23.19 -6.87
N PRO A 125 12.07 22.74 -7.55
CA PRO A 125 11.95 21.88 -8.72
C PRO A 125 11.41 20.50 -8.32
N PHE A 126 10.50 19.99 -9.14
CA PHE A 126 9.99 18.63 -8.97
C PHE A 126 11.00 17.58 -9.41
N TYR A 127 10.80 16.34 -8.96
CA TYR A 127 11.63 15.19 -9.32
C TYR A 127 11.87 15.06 -10.83
N SER A 128 10.82 15.22 -11.64
CA SER A 128 10.91 15.16 -13.10
C SER A 128 11.79 16.25 -13.72
N ASP A 129 11.98 17.37 -13.04
CA ASP A 129 12.77 18.50 -13.53
C ASP A 129 14.24 18.34 -13.17
N ILE A 130 14.53 17.86 -11.94
CA ILE A 130 15.90 17.62 -11.47
C ILE A 130 16.61 16.49 -12.23
N LEU A 131 15.87 15.54 -12.80
CA LEU A 131 16.44 14.46 -13.63
C LEU A 131 16.92 14.94 -15.00
N LYS A 132 16.54 16.14 -15.43
CA LYS A 132 16.84 16.67 -16.76
C LYS A 132 18.02 17.64 -16.77
N ASP A 133 18.36 18.22 -15.64
CA ASP A 133 19.29 19.33 -15.52
C ASP A 133 20.11 19.23 -14.24
N GLU A 134 21.45 19.21 -14.38
CA GLU A 134 22.38 19.07 -13.24
C GLU A 134 22.34 20.26 -12.28
N GLU A 135 22.16 21.48 -12.80
CA GLU A 135 22.08 22.68 -11.96
C GLU A 135 20.77 22.66 -11.16
N MET A 136 19.66 22.25 -11.79
CA MET A 136 18.41 22.05 -11.09
C MET A 136 18.48 20.92 -10.04
N LEU A 137 19.23 19.85 -10.31
CA LEU A 137 19.49 18.80 -9.33
C LEU A 137 20.22 19.38 -8.12
N LYS A 138 21.37 20.04 -8.33
CA LYS A 138 22.19 20.63 -7.24
C LYS A 138 21.36 21.61 -6.40
N LYS A 139 20.63 22.49 -7.05
CA LYS A 139 19.74 23.44 -6.39
C LYS A 139 18.58 22.74 -5.67
N GLY A 140 17.97 21.75 -6.30
CA GLY A 140 16.83 21.03 -5.75
C GLY A 140 17.15 20.29 -4.46
N VAL A 141 18.23 19.49 -4.44
CA VAL A 141 18.62 18.72 -3.26
C VAL A 141 19.09 19.61 -2.09
N THR A 142 19.79 20.69 -2.40
CA THR A 142 20.25 21.64 -1.37
C THR A 142 19.07 22.41 -0.77
N LEU A 143 18.14 22.88 -1.60
CA LEU A 143 16.94 23.58 -1.13
C LEU A 143 16.04 22.65 -0.29
N LYS A 144 15.91 21.39 -0.68
CA LYS A 144 15.15 20.37 0.08
C LYS A 144 15.80 20.10 1.44
N ALA A 145 17.14 20.02 1.52
CA ALA A 145 17.84 19.88 2.79
C ALA A 145 17.58 21.08 3.72
N LYS A 146 17.70 22.30 3.19
CA LYS A 146 17.44 23.53 3.96
C LYS A 146 15.96 23.58 4.45
N TYR A 147 15.01 23.23 3.60
CA TYR A 147 13.61 23.21 3.97
C TYR A 147 13.32 22.25 5.15
N VAL A 148 13.91 21.05 5.14
CA VAL A 148 13.80 20.10 6.25
C VAL A 148 14.30 20.72 7.55
N TYR A 149 15.40 21.45 7.52
CA TYR A 149 15.96 22.15 8.68
C TYR A 149 15.02 23.23 9.19
N ASP A 150 14.63 24.14 8.31
CA ASP A 150 13.89 25.35 8.65
C ASP A 150 12.48 25.06 9.18
N THR A 151 11.85 23.94 8.74
CA THR A 151 10.47 23.59 9.11
C THR A 151 10.36 22.57 10.22
N ARG A 152 11.46 21.96 10.62
CA ARG A 152 11.48 20.88 11.63
C ARG A 152 10.85 21.30 12.96
N ASP A 153 11.20 22.47 13.49
CA ASP A 153 10.73 22.89 14.79
C ASP A 153 9.23 23.16 14.82
N ASP A 154 8.70 23.71 13.74
CA ASP A 154 7.24 23.89 13.59
C ASP A 154 6.49 22.55 13.55
N ILE A 155 7.01 21.55 12.84
CA ILE A 155 6.43 20.22 12.79
C ILE A 155 6.46 19.59 14.19
N VAL A 156 7.61 19.61 14.88
CA VAL A 156 7.72 19.07 16.24
C VAL A 156 6.77 19.76 17.22
N LYS A 157 6.66 21.08 17.14
CA LYS A 157 5.72 21.84 17.95
C LYS A 157 4.28 21.37 17.72
N ARG A 158 3.89 21.19 16.46
CA ARG A 158 2.54 20.72 16.11
C ARG A 158 2.30 19.27 16.52
N LEU A 159 3.28 18.37 16.33
CA LEU A 159 3.19 16.99 16.82
C LEU A 159 2.93 16.93 18.33
N LYS A 160 3.56 17.82 19.11
CA LYS A 160 3.32 17.91 20.55
C LYS A 160 1.93 18.48 20.88
N MET A 161 1.45 19.48 20.12
CA MET A 161 0.12 20.05 20.31
C MET A 161 -1.01 19.07 19.98
N ASP A 162 -0.79 18.17 19.03
CA ASP A 162 -1.77 17.20 18.56
C ASP A 162 -1.61 15.81 19.24
N ASP A 163 -0.81 15.71 20.32
CA ASP A 163 -0.48 14.48 21.07
C ASP A 163 0.10 13.34 20.21
N MET A 164 0.75 13.69 19.08
CA MET A 164 1.35 12.74 18.13
C MET A 164 2.85 12.53 18.33
N PHE A 165 3.48 13.30 19.21
CA PHE A 165 4.94 13.28 19.36
C PHE A 165 5.46 11.94 19.93
N ASP A 166 4.73 11.32 20.86
CA ASP A 166 5.08 10.02 21.41
C ASP A 166 4.92 8.91 20.36
N LEU A 167 3.86 8.96 19.55
CA LEU A 167 3.68 8.07 18.42
C LEU A 167 4.83 8.22 17.41
N PHE A 168 5.19 9.46 17.08
CA PHE A 168 6.32 9.75 16.20
C PHE A 168 7.62 9.13 16.71
N THR A 169 7.97 9.38 17.99
CA THR A 169 9.28 9.01 18.55
C THR A 169 9.39 7.52 18.89
N ASN A 170 8.30 6.95 19.45
CA ASN A 170 8.36 5.61 20.06
C ASN A 170 7.84 4.51 19.12
N VAL A 171 7.13 4.85 18.05
CA VAL A 171 6.56 3.88 17.11
C VAL A 171 7.06 4.13 15.68
N GLU A 172 6.73 5.28 15.10
CA GLU A 172 6.94 5.51 13.67
C GLU A 172 8.43 5.62 13.30
N MET A 173 9.22 6.36 14.06
CA MET A 173 10.67 6.47 13.80
C MET A 173 11.43 5.14 13.99
N PRO A 174 11.21 4.33 15.05
CA PRO A 174 11.80 3.00 15.16
C PRO A 174 11.36 2.04 14.04
N LEU A 175 10.10 2.14 13.56
CA LEU A 175 9.56 1.31 12.49
C LEU A 175 10.32 1.52 11.16
N VAL A 176 10.82 2.72 10.88
CA VAL A 176 11.63 3.03 9.69
C VAL A 176 12.76 2.03 9.49
N ARG A 177 13.53 1.75 10.57
CA ARG A 177 14.64 0.80 10.51
C ARG A 177 14.18 -0.64 10.28
N VAL A 178 13.05 -1.03 10.88
CA VAL A 178 12.49 -2.36 10.69
C VAL A 178 12.10 -2.55 9.22
N LEU A 179 11.38 -1.58 8.65
CA LEU A 179 10.98 -1.61 7.25
C LEU A 179 12.17 -1.59 6.29
N ALA A 180 13.21 -0.78 6.57
CA ALA A 180 14.43 -0.79 5.76
C ALA A 180 15.12 -2.17 5.77
N LYS A 181 15.19 -2.85 6.93
CA LYS A 181 15.72 -4.22 7.01
C LYS A 181 14.87 -5.21 6.22
N MET A 182 13.55 -5.11 6.29
CA MET A 182 12.63 -5.96 5.53
C MET A 182 12.82 -5.75 4.02
N GLU A 183 12.91 -4.51 3.58
CA GLU A 183 13.14 -4.17 2.17
C GLU A 183 14.50 -4.69 1.67
N LEU A 184 15.56 -4.52 2.44
CA LEU A 184 16.90 -5.02 2.10
C LEU A 184 16.98 -6.55 2.12
N ALA A 185 16.28 -7.20 3.04
CA ALA A 185 16.21 -8.66 3.08
C ALA A 185 15.48 -9.23 1.86
N GLY A 186 14.40 -8.57 1.41
CA GLY A 186 13.57 -9.08 0.32
C GLY A 186 12.99 -10.46 0.60
N ILE A 187 12.37 -11.06 -0.41
CA ILE A 187 11.86 -12.43 -0.35
C ILE A 187 12.30 -13.19 -1.60
N ARG A 188 12.84 -14.40 -1.44
CA ARG A 188 13.20 -15.27 -2.57
C ARG A 188 11.97 -15.66 -3.37
N CYS A 189 12.11 -15.57 -4.69
CA CYS A 189 11.07 -15.95 -5.63
C CYS A 189 11.66 -16.78 -6.76
N ASP A 190 11.09 -17.97 -6.97
CA ASP A 190 11.55 -18.92 -7.97
C ASP A 190 10.96 -18.57 -9.34
N LYS A 191 11.82 -18.16 -10.27
CA LYS A 191 11.44 -17.78 -11.64
C LYS A 191 10.90 -18.94 -12.46
N ASP A 192 11.44 -20.15 -12.22
CA ASP A 192 11.07 -21.33 -13.02
C ASP A 192 9.65 -21.78 -12.65
N ILE A 193 9.29 -21.74 -11.37
CA ILE A 193 7.92 -22.00 -10.91
C ILE A 193 6.94 -20.99 -11.52
N LEU A 194 7.29 -19.69 -11.49
CA LEU A 194 6.41 -18.66 -12.10
C LEU A 194 6.25 -18.88 -13.61
N LYS A 195 7.31 -19.26 -14.30
CA LYS A 195 7.30 -19.52 -15.74
C LYS A 195 6.43 -20.73 -16.08
N GLU A 196 6.63 -21.85 -15.40
CA GLU A 196 5.83 -23.08 -15.58
C GLU A 196 4.34 -22.77 -15.38
N MET A 197 3.98 -22.09 -14.29
CA MET A 197 2.61 -21.69 -14.03
C MET A 197 2.05 -20.72 -15.07
N SER A 198 2.88 -19.82 -15.59
CA SER A 198 2.48 -18.89 -16.67
C SER A 198 2.16 -19.61 -17.96
N GLU A 199 2.96 -20.63 -18.32
CA GLU A 199 2.73 -21.48 -19.50
C GLU A 199 1.43 -22.30 -19.34
N GLU A 200 1.22 -22.94 -18.19
CA GLU A 200 -0.04 -23.65 -17.88
C GLU A 200 -1.26 -22.72 -17.97
N ALA A 201 -1.17 -21.53 -17.37
CA ALA A 201 -2.23 -20.52 -17.42
C ALA A 201 -2.51 -20.07 -18.86
N GLY A 202 -1.47 -19.94 -19.70
CA GLY A 202 -1.61 -19.60 -21.11
C GLY A 202 -2.43 -20.64 -21.88
N VAL A 203 -2.10 -21.91 -21.73
CA VAL A 203 -2.85 -23.01 -22.35
C VAL A 203 -4.33 -23.03 -21.90
N ARG A 204 -4.57 -22.80 -20.61
CA ARG A 204 -5.96 -22.75 -20.09
C ARG A 204 -6.73 -21.54 -20.63
N LEU A 205 -6.10 -20.36 -20.75
CA LEU A 205 -6.71 -19.17 -21.34
C LEU A 205 -7.07 -19.36 -22.82
N ASP A 206 -6.23 -20.04 -23.58
CA ASP A 206 -6.51 -20.36 -24.99
C ASP A 206 -7.72 -21.29 -25.12
N ASN A 207 -7.82 -22.30 -24.25
CA ASN A 207 -8.97 -23.18 -24.21
C ASN A 207 -10.26 -22.44 -23.82
N LEU A 208 -10.21 -21.63 -22.76
CA LEU A 208 -11.35 -20.80 -22.35
C LEU A 208 -11.79 -19.84 -23.45
N SER A 209 -10.85 -19.23 -24.18
CA SER A 209 -11.18 -18.36 -25.32
C SER A 209 -11.96 -19.09 -26.39
N ARG A 210 -11.54 -20.32 -26.77
CA ARG A 210 -12.24 -21.13 -27.75
C ARG A 210 -13.65 -21.51 -27.29
N GLU A 211 -13.81 -21.91 -26.04
CA GLU A 211 -15.12 -22.21 -25.46
C GLU A 211 -16.04 -20.98 -25.44
N ILE A 212 -15.49 -19.80 -25.08
CA ILE A 212 -16.24 -18.53 -25.09
C ILE A 212 -16.65 -18.17 -26.51
N TYR A 213 -15.79 -18.31 -27.51
CA TYR A 213 -16.10 -18.02 -28.90
C TYR A 213 -17.15 -18.98 -29.48
N ASN A 214 -17.14 -20.24 -29.07
CA ASN A 214 -18.16 -21.19 -29.45
C ASN A 214 -19.55 -20.77 -28.95
N TYR A 215 -19.65 -20.32 -27.70
CA TYR A 215 -20.92 -19.80 -27.16
C TYR A 215 -21.33 -18.45 -27.75
N ALA A 216 -20.34 -17.59 -28.09
CA ALA A 216 -20.60 -16.28 -28.70
C ALA A 216 -20.93 -16.37 -30.20
N GLY A 217 -20.55 -17.46 -30.86
CA GLY A 217 -20.67 -17.62 -32.33
C GLY A 217 -19.68 -16.75 -33.14
N CYS A 218 -18.74 -16.06 -32.50
CA CYS A 218 -17.73 -15.23 -33.15
C CYS A 218 -16.52 -15.03 -32.23
N GLU A 219 -15.38 -14.69 -32.84
CA GLU A 219 -14.18 -14.26 -32.10
C GLU A 219 -14.24 -12.78 -31.73
N PHE A 220 -13.81 -12.45 -30.53
CA PHE A 220 -13.71 -11.09 -30.01
C PHE A 220 -12.70 -10.98 -28.88
N ASN A 221 -12.30 -9.77 -28.50
CA ASN A 221 -11.40 -9.57 -27.37
C ASN A 221 -12.18 -9.68 -26.04
N VAL A 222 -12.06 -10.82 -25.36
CA VAL A 222 -12.72 -11.11 -24.06
C VAL A 222 -12.29 -10.11 -22.97
N SER A 223 -11.07 -9.58 -23.05
CA SER A 223 -10.55 -8.57 -22.13
C SER A 223 -11.07 -7.16 -22.41
N SER A 224 -11.72 -6.92 -23.55
CA SER A 224 -12.30 -5.60 -23.87
C SER A 224 -13.69 -5.45 -23.29
N PRO A 225 -13.92 -4.58 -22.28
CA PRO A 225 -15.26 -4.37 -21.69
C PRO A 225 -16.31 -3.97 -22.73
N LYS A 226 -15.90 -3.20 -23.75
CA LYS A 226 -16.82 -2.75 -24.81
C LYS A 226 -17.27 -3.90 -25.70
N GLN A 227 -16.30 -4.71 -26.22
CA GLN A 227 -16.65 -5.84 -27.09
C GLN A 227 -17.46 -6.88 -26.32
N LEU A 228 -17.03 -7.22 -25.10
CA LEU A 228 -17.73 -8.16 -24.26
C LEU A 228 -19.14 -7.71 -23.92
N GLY A 229 -19.35 -6.42 -23.59
CA GLY A 229 -20.69 -5.88 -23.34
C GLY A 229 -21.63 -6.01 -24.54
N ASN A 230 -21.13 -5.72 -25.74
CA ASN A 230 -21.93 -5.87 -26.96
C ASN A 230 -22.27 -7.36 -27.25
N ILE A 231 -21.31 -8.28 -27.03
CA ILE A 231 -21.59 -9.71 -27.23
C ILE A 231 -22.63 -10.20 -26.22
N LEU A 232 -22.50 -9.88 -24.94
CA LEU A 232 -23.41 -10.40 -23.90
C LEU A 232 -24.82 -9.80 -24.01
N PHE A 233 -24.93 -8.47 -24.22
CA PHE A 233 -26.20 -7.78 -24.07
C PHE A 233 -26.89 -7.46 -25.40
N ASP A 234 -26.12 -7.20 -26.47
CA ASP A 234 -26.71 -6.91 -27.79
C ASP A 234 -26.82 -8.19 -28.65
N HIS A 235 -25.78 -9.04 -28.67
CA HIS A 235 -25.76 -10.22 -29.53
C HIS A 235 -26.46 -11.44 -28.91
N LEU A 236 -26.11 -11.78 -27.64
CA LEU A 236 -26.71 -12.90 -26.93
C LEU A 236 -28.00 -12.52 -26.19
N GLY A 237 -28.34 -11.24 -26.11
CA GLY A 237 -29.58 -10.74 -25.50
C GLY A 237 -29.72 -11.02 -23.99
N LEU A 238 -28.61 -11.16 -23.25
CA LEU A 238 -28.67 -11.41 -21.83
C LEU A 238 -29.24 -10.22 -21.04
N PRO A 239 -29.93 -10.44 -19.90
CA PRO A 239 -30.59 -9.37 -19.18
C PRO A 239 -29.59 -8.39 -18.56
N TYR A 240 -29.76 -7.08 -18.84
CA TYR A 240 -28.95 -6.02 -18.27
C TYR A 240 -29.73 -5.22 -17.24
N ARG A 241 -29.37 -5.32 -15.96
CA ARG A 241 -30.15 -4.74 -14.84
C ARG A 241 -29.85 -3.25 -14.58
N LYS A 242 -28.72 -2.72 -15.04
CA LYS A 242 -28.39 -1.28 -14.88
C LYS A 242 -28.99 -0.47 -16.04
N LYS A 243 -29.48 0.74 -15.72
CA LYS A 243 -29.88 1.68 -16.77
C LYS A 243 -28.64 2.11 -17.55
N LYS A 244 -28.59 1.84 -18.85
CA LYS A 244 -27.58 2.35 -19.77
C LYS A 244 -27.88 3.83 -20.00
N LYS A 245 -26.89 4.72 -19.78
CA LYS A 245 -27.00 6.11 -20.24
C LYS A 245 -26.85 6.12 -21.76
N ASP A 246 -27.60 6.99 -22.45
CA ASP A 246 -27.47 7.14 -23.89
C ASP A 246 -26.02 7.36 -24.31
N GLY A 247 -25.57 6.57 -25.28
CA GLY A 247 -24.18 6.60 -25.77
C GLY A 247 -23.11 5.93 -24.86
N ALA A 248 -23.46 5.43 -23.69
CA ALA A 248 -22.52 4.75 -22.81
C ALA A 248 -22.36 3.25 -23.15
N ASN A 249 -21.14 2.72 -22.90
CA ASN A 249 -20.88 1.28 -23.00
C ASN A 249 -21.58 0.52 -21.86
N TYR A 250 -21.85 -0.76 -22.08
CA TYR A 250 -22.26 -1.67 -21.01
C TYR A 250 -21.14 -1.81 -19.99
N SER A 251 -21.48 -1.77 -18.70
CA SER A 251 -20.52 -2.21 -17.67
C SER A 251 -20.51 -3.74 -17.63
N THR A 252 -19.30 -4.29 -17.62
CA THR A 252 -19.05 -5.72 -17.48
C THR A 252 -18.25 -6.03 -16.22
N ASP A 253 -18.47 -5.22 -15.16
CA ASP A 253 -17.82 -5.41 -13.85
C ASP A 253 -18.17 -6.78 -13.28
N ALA A 254 -17.30 -7.33 -12.44
CA ALA A 254 -17.47 -8.66 -11.85
C ALA A 254 -18.84 -8.83 -11.19
N SER A 255 -19.30 -7.82 -10.44
CA SER A 255 -20.61 -7.85 -9.77
C SER A 255 -21.81 -8.00 -10.73
N ILE A 256 -21.71 -7.44 -11.94
CA ILE A 256 -22.75 -7.59 -12.97
C ILE A 256 -22.72 -8.99 -13.56
N LEU A 257 -21.53 -9.49 -13.89
CA LEU A 257 -21.38 -10.85 -14.43
C LEU A 257 -21.76 -11.91 -13.39
N GLU A 258 -21.36 -11.76 -12.14
CA GLU A 258 -21.77 -12.64 -11.04
C GLU A 258 -23.31 -12.71 -10.87
N GLY A 259 -23.99 -11.58 -11.11
CA GLY A 259 -25.46 -11.53 -11.11
C GLY A 259 -26.13 -12.29 -12.27
N LEU A 260 -25.35 -12.75 -13.27
CA LEU A 260 -25.81 -13.52 -14.43
C LEU A 260 -25.36 -15.00 -14.38
N ILE A 261 -24.69 -15.43 -13.31
CA ILE A 261 -24.34 -16.86 -13.11
C ILE A 261 -25.60 -17.70 -13.17
N GLY A 262 -25.55 -18.80 -13.92
CA GLY A 262 -26.68 -19.69 -14.17
C GLY A 262 -27.66 -19.22 -15.25
N VAL A 263 -27.52 -17.98 -15.78
CA VAL A 263 -28.34 -17.50 -16.91
C VAL A 263 -27.82 -18.03 -18.25
N HIS A 264 -26.51 -18.06 -18.42
CA HIS A 264 -25.89 -18.59 -19.64
C HIS A 264 -24.48 -19.11 -19.32
N PRO A 265 -24.05 -20.29 -19.86
CA PRO A 265 -22.72 -20.88 -19.54
C PRO A 265 -21.52 -20.00 -19.85
N ILE A 266 -21.64 -19.10 -20.82
CA ILE A 266 -20.56 -18.15 -21.20
C ILE A 266 -20.09 -17.30 -20.01
N ILE A 267 -20.99 -17.06 -19.03
CA ILE A 267 -20.70 -16.13 -17.90
C ILE A 267 -19.63 -16.71 -16.99
N GLU A 268 -19.76 -17.97 -16.61
CA GLU A 268 -18.77 -18.64 -15.76
C GLU A 268 -17.41 -18.73 -16.46
N LEU A 269 -17.40 -19.03 -17.77
CA LEU A 269 -16.18 -19.07 -18.58
C LEU A 269 -15.49 -17.69 -18.64
N ILE A 270 -16.25 -16.62 -18.81
CA ILE A 270 -15.69 -15.25 -18.83
C ILE A 270 -15.14 -14.86 -17.46
N LEU A 271 -15.82 -15.19 -16.37
CA LEU A 271 -15.32 -14.94 -15.03
C LEU A 271 -14.02 -15.70 -14.76
N GLU A 272 -13.96 -16.99 -15.12
CA GLU A 272 -12.73 -17.80 -15.02
C GLU A 272 -11.61 -17.21 -15.88
N TYR A 273 -11.88 -16.88 -17.15
CA TYR A 273 -10.93 -16.26 -18.06
C TYR A 273 -10.32 -14.97 -17.48
N ARG A 274 -11.17 -14.06 -16.99
CA ARG A 274 -10.71 -12.79 -16.43
C ARG A 274 -9.88 -12.94 -15.18
N ASN A 275 -10.28 -13.85 -14.29
CA ASN A 275 -9.52 -14.15 -13.08
C ASN A 275 -8.14 -14.73 -13.44
N LEU A 276 -8.09 -15.69 -14.34
CA LEU A 276 -6.84 -16.32 -14.78
C LEU A 276 -5.94 -15.36 -15.56
N ALA A 277 -6.52 -14.55 -16.45
CA ALA A 277 -5.76 -13.54 -17.21
C ALA A 277 -5.14 -12.49 -16.28
N LYS A 278 -5.88 -12.03 -15.27
CA LYS A 278 -5.37 -11.13 -14.25
C LYS A 278 -4.27 -11.79 -13.40
N LEU A 279 -4.48 -13.03 -12.98
CA LEU A 279 -3.46 -13.80 -12.24
C LEU A 279 -2.17 -13.91 -13.03
N LYS A 280 -2.28 -14.31 -14.31
CA LYS A 280 -1.14 -14.45 -15.20
C LYS A 280 -0.40 -13.12 -15.39
N SER A 281 -1.10 -12.08 -15.82
CA SER A 281 -0.47 -10.80 -16.13
C SER A 281 0.13 -10.08 -14.91
N THR A 282 -0.56 -10.15 -13.76
CA THR A 282 -0.14 -9.38 -12.57
C THR A 282 0.88 -10.13 -11.73
N TYR A 283 0.71 -11.45 -11.58
CA TYR A 283 1.54 -12.23 -10.65
C TYR A 283 2.51 -13.17 -11.36
N LEU A 284 2.07 -13.96 -12.36
CA LEU A 284 2.97 -14.93 -12.97
C LEU A 284 4.01 -14.25 -13.86
N ASP A 285 3.57 -13.35 -14.74
CA ASP A 285 4.46 -12.60 -15.63
C ASP A 285 4.99 -11.34 -14.92
N GLY A 286 4.13 -10.64 -14.19
CA GLY A 286 4.44 -9.36 -13.56
C GLY A 286 5.50 -9.45 -12.48
N LEU A 287 5.48 -10.46 -11.60
CA LEU A 287 6.48 -10.62 -10.54
C LEU A 287 7.89 -10.88 -11.08
N ASN A 288 8.00 -11.53 -12.24
CA ASN A 288 9.32 -11.78 -12.87
C ASN A 288 10.13 -10.50 -13.10
N ASN A 289 9.44 -9.37 -13.35
CA ASN A 289 10.09 -8.08 -13.60
C ASN A 289 10.69 -7.46 -12.33
N TYR A 290 10.30 -7.95 -11.16
CA TYR A 290 10.74 -7.46 -9.86
C TYR A 290 11.75 -8.36 -9.16
N ILE A 291 12.07 -9.53 -9.75
CA ILE A 291 13.09 -10.42 -9.20
C ILE A 291 14.46 -9.88 -9.62
N LEU A 292 15.23 -9.41 -8.64
CA LEU A 292 16.57 -8.88 -8.87
C LEU A 292 17.62 -9.98 -9.05
N ASP A 293 18.87 -9.59 -9.29
CA ASP A 293 19.99 -10.51 -9.55
C ASP A 293 20.31 -11.46 -8.38
N ASP A 294 19.89 -11.10 -7.17
CA ASP A 294 20.00 -11.94 -5.97
C ASP A 294 18.88 -12.99 -5.86
N GLY A 295 17.98 -13.05 -6.83
CA GLY A 295 16.84 -13.98 -6.84
C GLY A 295 15.70 -13.58 -5.90
N ARG A 296 15.65 -12.31 -5.48
CA ARG A 296 14.68 -11.81 -4.51
C ARG A 296 13.82 -10.70 -5.09
N ILE A 297 12.65 -10.55 -4.51
CA ILE A 297 11.76 -9.40 -4.71
C ILE A 297 11.94 -8.47 -3.51
N HIS A 298 12.25 -7.21 -3.78
CA HIS A 298 12.37 -6.14 -2.81
C HIS A 298 11.22 -5.15 -3.02
N THR A 299 10.14 -5.33 -2.26
CA THR A 299 9.03 -4.39 -2.29
C THR A 299 9.36 -3.10 -1.54
N ILE A 300 8.64 -2.05 -1.82
CA ILE A 300 8.69 -0.80 -1.05
C ILE A 300 7.52 -0.77 -0.08
N TYR A 301 7.79 -0.74 1.23
CA TYR A 301 6.77 -0.55 2.26
C TYR A 301 6.49 0.93 2.47
N LYS A 302 5.34 1.39 1.98
CA LYS A 302 4.91 2.78 2.16
C LYS A 302 4.26 2.96 3.54
N GLN A 303 5.01 3.60 4.45
CA GLN A 303 4.58 3.88 5.82
C GLN A 303 3.62 5.07 5.89
N THR A 304 3.69 5.99 4.95
CA THR A 304 3.00 7.28 4.98
C THR A 304 1.84 7.40 3.99
N LEU A 305 1.38 6.28 3.40
CA LEU A 305 0.36 6.32 2.35
C LEU A 305 -1.06 6.28 2.89
N THR A 306 -1.34 5.41 3.87
CA THR A 306 -2.71 5.19 4.36
C THR A 306 -3.04 6.15 5.50
N ARG A 307 -4.29 6.60 5.58
CA ARG A 307 -4.75 7.46 6.70
C ARG A 307 -5.00 6.69 8.00
N THR A 308 -4.94 5.37 7.94
CA THR A 308 -5.29 4.48 9.06
C THR A 308 -4.08 3.97 9.84
N GLY A 309 -2.86 4.39 9.48
CA GLY A 309 -1.62 3.85 10.05
C GLY A 309 -1.23 2.46 9.53
N ARG A 310 -1.99 1.86 8.58
CA ARG A 310 -1.60 0.60 7.94
C ARG A 310 -0.47 0.85 6.95
N LEU A 311 0.43 -0.13 6.84
CA LEU A 311 1.43 -0.16 5.78
C LEU A 311 0.78 -0.48 4.44
N SER A 312 1.39 0.01 3.37
CA SER A 312 1.10 -0.42 2.01
C SER A 312 2.37 -0.96 1.36
N SER A 313 2.23 -1.85 0.40
CA SER A 313 3.34 -2.43 -0.35
C SER A 313 3.23 -2.02 -1.81
N ALA A 314 4.34 -1.61 -2.41
CA ALA A 314 4.41 -1.15 -3.80
C ALA A 314 5.67 -1.70 -4.47
N GLU A 315 5.63 -1.85 -5.76
CA GLU A 315 6.73 -2.24 -6.64
C GLU A 315 7.51 -3.51 -6.26
N PRO A 316 6.82 -4.66 -6.17
CA PRO A 316 5.40 -4.90 -6.43
C PRO A 316 4.55 -4.84 -5.17
N ASN A 317 3.22 -4.78 -5.30
CA ASN A 317 2.33 -4.93 -4.16
C ASN A 317 2.21 -6.41 -3.75
N LEU A 318 2.97 -6.81 -2.73
CA LEU A 318 2.97 -8.18 -2.19
C LEU A 318 1.81 -8.46 -1.22
N GLN A 319 1.09 -7.43 -0.74
CA GLN A 319 -0.05 -7.61 0.16
C GLN A 319 -1.30 -8.15 -0.55
N ASN A 320 -1.35 -8.05 -1.87
CA ASN A 320 -2.49 -8.46 -2.68
C ASN A 320 -2.28 -9.80 -3.39
N ILE A 321 -1.29 -10.61 -3.00
CA ILE A 321 -1.09 -11.95 -3.54
C ILE A 321 -2.34 -12.78 -3.24
N PRO A 322 -3.03 -13.30 -4.28
CA PRO A 322 -4.32 -13.96 -4.10
C PRO A 322 -4.19 -15.26 -3.31
N ALA A 323 -5.27 -15.65 -2.63
CA ALA A 323 -5.33 -16.85 -1.80
C ALA A 323 -6.72 -17.50 -1.77
N ARG A 324 -7.65 -17.07 -2.63
CA ARG A 324 -9.07 -17.47 -2.55
C ARG A 324 -9.30 -18.88 -3.05
N ASP A 325 -8.81 -19.20 -4.23
CA ASP A 325 -8.97 -20.51 -4.86
C ASP A 325 -7.66 -21.31 -4.91
N GLU A 326 -7.70 -22.48 -5.52
CA GLU A 326 -6.54 -23.36 -5.59
C GLU A 326 -5.45 -22.82 -6.50
N MET A 327 -5.81 -22.22 -7.62
CA MET A 327 -4.88 -21.63 -8.57
C MET A 327 -4.18 -20.40 -7.96
N ASP A 328 -4.95 -19.55 -7.28
CA ASP A 328 -4.44 -18.42 -6.52
C ASP A 328 -3.38 -18.85 -5.50
N ARG A 329 -3.64 -19.94 -4.76
CA ARG A 329 -2.70 -20.47 -3.76
C ARG A 329 -1.43 -21.04 -4.38
N LYS A 330 -1.50 -21.55 -5.62
CA LYS A 330 -0.32 -22.06 -6.32
C LYS A 330 0.74 -20.98 -6.53
N VAL A 331 0.36 -19.70 -6.80
CA VAL A 331 1.32 -18.58 -6.95
C VAL A 331 2.25 -18.47 -5.74
N ARG A 332 1.74 -18.76 -4.55
CA ARG A 332 2.54 -18.69 -3.33
C ARG A 332 3.68 -19.71 -3.27
N ARG A 333 3.64 -20.76 -4.08
CA ARG A 333 4.72 -21.75 -4.18
C ARG A 333 5.99 -21.18 -4.79
N ALA A 334 5.87 -20.10 -5.58
CA ALA A 334 7.03 -19.42 -6.14
C ALA A 334 7.84 -18.66 -5.06
N PHE A 335 7.22 -18.33 -3.93
CA PHE A 335 7.93 -17.74 -2.80
C PHE A 335 8.55 -18.88 -2.00
N VAL A 336 9.86 -18.92 -1.96
CA VAL A 336 10.62 -19.99 -1.32
C VAL A 336 11.38 -19.46 -0.09
N PRO A 337 11.52 -20.24 0.98
CA PRO A 337 12.26 -19.81 2.15
C PRO A 337 13.76 -19.69 1.85
N GLU A 338 14.45 -18.86 2.60
CA GLU A 338 15.91 -18.73 2.53
C GLU A 338 16.61 -19.98 3.04
N TYR A 339 16.05 -20.58 4.09
CA TYR A 339 16.50 -21.80 4.72
C TYR A 339 15.43 -22.88 4.50
N ASP A 340 15.20 -23.73 5.48
CA ASP A 340 14.30 -24.88 5.33
C ASP A 340 12.80 -24.51 5.42
N LEU A 341 12.46 -23.46 6.16
CA LEU A 341 11.08 -23.15 6.54
C LEU A 341 10.77 -21.65 6.51
N PHE A 342 9.50 -21.33 6.24
CA PHE A 342 8.90 -20.05 6.61
C PHE A 342 8.34 -20.10 8.03
N LEU A 343 8.61 -19.08 8.83
CA LEU A 343 7.88 -18.79 10.05
C LEU A 343 6.76 -17.79 9.72
N SER A 344 5.51 -18.23 9.89
CA SER A 344 4.35 -17.34 9.76
C SER A 344 3.75 -17.10 11.15
N ALA A 345 3.71 -15.82 11.56
CA ALA A 345 3.10 -15.40 12.81
C ALA A 345 2.16 -14.22 12.54
N ASP A 346 0.94 -14.31 13.08
CA ASP A 346 -0.09 -13.27 12.93
C ASP A 346 -0.87 -13.10 14.24
N TYR A 347 -1.28 -11.88 14.52
CA TYR A 347 -2.14 -11.59 15.66
C TYR A 347 -3.57 -12.04 15.39
N SER A 348 -4.07 -12.96 16.22
CA SER A 348 -5.46 -13.42 16.10
C SER A 348 -6.44 -12.29 16.42
N GLN A 349 -7.18 -11.85 15.40
CA GLN A 349 -8.30 -10.90 15.51
C GLN A 349 -7.94 -9.59 16.24
N ILE A 350 -6.73 -9.04 15.98
CA ILE A 350 -6.20 -7.89 16.71
C ILE A 350 -7.16 -6.69 16.69
N GLU A 351 -7.80 -6.40 15.55
CA GLU A 351 -8.72 -5.25 15.42
C GLU A 351 -9.92 -5.40 16.34
N LEU A 352 -10.47 -6.60 16.49
CA LEU A 352 -11.62 -6.84 17.38
C LEU A 352 -11.20 -6.84 18.86
N ARG A 353 -9.98 -7.26 19.16
CA ARG A 353 -9.44 -7.16 20.53
C ARG A 353 -9.23 -5.70 20.94
N VAL A 354 -8.68 -4.89 20.04
CA VAL A 354 -8.53 -3.45 20.25
C VAL A 354 -9.90 -2.77 20.38
N LEU A 355 -10.86 -3.12 19.51
CA LEU A 355 -12.23 -2.63 19.60
C LEU A 355 -12.86 -2.95 20.96
N ALA A 356 -12.77 -4.21 21.41
CA ALA A 356 -13.30 -4.66 22.70
C ALA A 356 -12.69 -3.85 23.86
N HIS A 357 -11.40 -3.57 23.79
CA HIS A 357 -10.69 -2.77 24.79
C HIS A 357 -11.15 -1.30 24.81
N ILE A 358 -11.17 -0.65 23.63
CA ILE A 358 -11.53 0.78 23.52
C ILE A 358 -13.00 1.01 23.88
N SER A 359 -13.91 0.14 23.44
CA SER A 359 -15.35 0.23 23.73
C SER A 359 -15.70 -0.25 25.13
N ASN A 360 -14.75 -0.87 25.85
CA ASN A 360 -14.96 -1.53 27.13
C ASN A 360 -16.14 -2.54 27.12
N SER A 361 -16.36 -3.22 25.97
CA SER A 361 -17.44 -4.19 25.81
C SER A 361 -17.17 -5.45 26.64
N GLU A 362 -17.84 -5.57 27.77
CA GLU A 362 -17.65 -6.69 28.73
C GLU A 362 -17.80 -8.05 28.05
N LYS A 363 -18.84 -8.23 27.21
CA LYS A 363 -19.10 -9.48 26.48
C LYS A 363 -17.97 -9.87 25.54
N MET A 364 -17.42 -8.89 24.81
CA MET A 364 -16.28 -9.15 23.90
C MET A 364 -15.02 -9.46 24.69
N ILE A 365 -14.76 -8.70 25.76
CA ILE A 365 -13.58 -8.90 26.63
C ILE A 365 -13.64 -10.29 27.27
N GLU A 366 -14.80 -10.71 27.77
CA GLU A 366 -15.02 -12.04 28.35
C GLU A 366 -14.76 -13.15 27.31
N ALA A 367 -15.36 -13.03 26.12
CA ALA A 367 -15.14 -13.99 25.05
C ALA A 367 -13.65 -14.16 24.70
N PHE A 368 -12.89 -13.06 24.61
CA PHE A 368 -11.45 -13.13 24.36
C PHE A 368 -10.66 -13.70 25.53
N LYS A 369 -11.03 -13.41 26.79
CA LYS A 369 -10.38 -14.00 27.98
C LYS A 369 -10.60 -15.50 28.04
N ASN A 370 -11.75 -15.98 27.61
CA ASN A 370 -12.12 -17.41 27.56
C ASN A 370 -11.57 -18.13 26.30
N ASN A 371 -10.83 -17.42 25.42
CA ASN A 371 -10.38 -17.93 24.12
C ASN A 371 -11.52 -18.44 23.22
N GLU A 372 -12.70 -17.86 23.32
CA GLU A 372 -13.84 -18.15 22.46
C GLU A 372 -13.62 -17.59 21.04
N ASP A 373 -14.16 -18.26 20.03
CA ASP A 373 -14.25 -17.68 18.69
C ASP A 373 -15.32 -16.60 18.66
N ILE A 374 -14.91 -15.32 18.64
CA ILE A 374 -15.82 -14.18 18.68
C ILE A 374 -16.85 -14.21 17.55
N HIS A 375 -16.52 -14.75 16.38
CA HIS A 375 -17.48 -14.86 15.28
C HIS A 375 -18.55 -15.90 15.55
N THR A 376 -18.20 -17.01 16.21
CA THR A 376 -19.16 -18.02 16.66
C THR A 376 -19.99 -17.48 17.81
N ARG A 377 -19.39 -16.78 18.78
CA ARG A 377 -20.13 -16.16 19.89
C ARG A 377 -21.16 -15.16 19.39
N VAL A 378 -20.76 -14.22 18.53
CA VAL A 378 -21.68 -13.22 17.98
C VAL A 378 -22.74 -13.88 17.08
N ALA A 379 -22.43 -14.95 16.35
CA ALA A 379 -23.43 -15.71 15.59
C ALA A 379 -24.45 -16.35 16.52
N SER A 380 -24.01 -17.02 17.59
CA SER A 380 -24.87 -17.57 18.63
C SER A 380 -25.82 -16.51 19.17
N ASP A 381 -25.32 -15.35 19.55
CA ASP A 381 -26.09 -14.24 20.09
C ASP A 381 -27.08 -13.65 19.07
N ILE A 382 -26.66 -13.44 17.84
CA ILE A 382 -27.51 -12.86 16.77
C ILE A 382 -28.62 -13.81 16.36
N PHE A 383 -28.32 -15.10 16.18
CA PHE A 383 -29.29 -16.09 15.72
C PHE A 383 -30.08 -16.72 16.85
N GLY A 384 -29.68 -16.56 18.11
CA GLY A 384 -30.33 -17.11 19.28
C GLY A 384 -30.23 -18.64 19.36
N VAL A 385 -29.08 -19.18 18.98
CA VAL A 385 -28.75 -20.60 19.00
C VAL A 385 -27.57 -20.89 19.90
N SER A 386 -27.35 -22.13 20.33
CA SER A 386 -26.16 -22.48 21.08
C SER A 386 -24.90 -22.41 20.19
N PRO A 387 -23.67 -22.19 20.76
CA PRO A 387 -22.44 -22.14 19.96
C PRO A 387 -22.21 -23.38 19.09
N GLU A 388 -22.65 -24.56 19.56
CA GLU A 388 -22.54 -25.84 18.86
C GLU A 388 -23.47 -25.92 17.63
N GLU A 389 -24.59 -25.19 17.65
CA GLU A 389 -25.58 -25.13 16.57
C GLU A 389 -25.21 -24.09 15.50
N VAL A 390 -24.16 -23.26 15.74
CA VAL A 390 -23.75 -22.24 14.78
C VAL A 390 -23.20 -22.87 13.50
N THR A 391 -23.94 -22.69 12.42
CA THR A 391 -23.52 -23.17 11.10
C THR A 391 -22.40 -22.28 10.51
N LYS A 392 -21.66 -22.82 9.51
CA LYS A 392 -20.64 -22.06 8.75
C LYS A 392 -21.26 -20.80 8.11
N SER A 393 -22.52 -20.86 7.69
CA SER A 393 -23.23 -19.71 7.10
C SER A 393 -23.51 -18.63 8.14
N MET A 394 -24.03 -19.01 9.32
CA MET A 394 -24.27 -18.08 10.43
C MET A 394 -22.99 -17.38 10.88
N ARG A 395 -21.90 -18.14 11.04
CA ARG A 395 -20.59 -17.61 11.40
C ARG A 395 -20.06 -16.62 10.34
N ARG A 396 -20.26 -16.92 9.05
CA ARG A 396 -19.90 -16.02 7.95
C ARG A 396 -20.72 -14.73 7.98
N THR A 397 -22.00 -14.82 8.24
CA THR A 397 -22.90 -13.66 8.40
C THR A 397 -22.46 -12.81 9.57
N ALA A 398 -22.23 -13.39 10.75
CA ALA A 398 -21.77 -12.67 11.92
C ALA A 398 -20.42 -11.96 11.67
N LYS A 399 -19.49 -12.65 11.01
CA LYS A 399 -18.21 -12.04 10.59
C LYS A 399 -18.43 -10.81 9.69
N ALA A 400 -19.32 -10.89 8.70
CA ALA A 400 -19.63 -9.78 7.80
C ALA A 400 -20.32 -8.62 8.54
N VAL A 401 -21.20 -8.93 9.51
CA VAL A 401 -21.86 -7.92 10.37
C VAL A 401 -20.82 -7.19 11.23
N ILE A 402 -19.97 -7.91 11.95
CA ILE A 402 -18.97 -7.34 12.85
C ILE A 402 -18.04 -6.41 12.06
N PHE A 403 -17.40 -6.91 11.01
CA PHE A 403 -16.50 -6.10 10.19
C PHE A 403 -17.24 -4.96 9.50
N GLY A 404 -18.45 -5.23 9.02
CA GLY A 404 -19.28 -4.20 8.42
C GLY A 404 -19.53 -3.02 9.39
N ILE A 405 -19.88 -3.29 10.63
CA ILE A 405 -20.12 -2.26 11.65
C ILE A 405 -18.85 -1.49 11.98
N VAL A 406 -17.72 -2.19 12.19
CA VAL A 406 -16.42 -1.57 12.45
C VAL A 406 -16.03 -0.58 11.36
N TYR A 407 -16.35 -0.89 10.10
CA TYR A 407 -16.07 -0.04 8.95
C TYR A 407 -17.24 0.86 8.50
N GLY A 408 -18.30 0.96 9.30
CA GLY A 408 -19.42 1.86 9.04
C GLY A 408 -20.32 1.44 7.86
N ILE A 409 -20.50 0.14 7.60
CA ILE A 409 -21.34 -0.36 6.52
C ILE A 409 -22.82 0.00 6.75
N SER A 410 -23.53 0.38 5.69
CA SER A 410 -24.98 0.52 5.72
C SER A 410 -25.71 -0.82 5.58
N GLY A 411 -26.98 -0.88 6.01
CA GLY A 411 -27.81 -2.07 5.78
C GLY A 411 -27.91 -2.45 4.30
N PHE A 412 -27.85 -1.48 3.39
CA PHE A 412 -27.81 -1.74 1.95
C PHE A 412 -26.48 -2.43 1.57
N GLY A 413 -25.34 -1.89 1.98
CA GLY A 413 -24.03 -2.48 1.67
C GLY A 413 -23.85 -3.88 2.28
N LEU A 414 -24.36 -4.10 3.49
CA LEU A 414 -24.35 -5.43 4.13
C LEU A 414 -25.28 -6.40 3.39
N GLY A 415 -26.44 -5.94 2.93
CA GLY A 415 -27.38 -6.75 2.12
C GLY A 415 -26.75 -7.23 0.81
N GLU A 416 -26.06 -6.35 0.10
CA GLU A 416 -25.30 -6.70 -1.11
C GLU A 416 -24.19 -7.73 -0.81
N ASN A 417 -23.45 -7.54 0.28
CA ASN A 417 -22.36 -8.43 0.67
C ASN A 417 -22.86 -9.85 1.02
N LEU A 418 -23.97 -9.93 1.75
CA LEU A 418 -24.56 -11.20 2.18
C LEU A 418 -25.55 -11.80 1.16
N LYS A 419 -25.89 -11.08 0.09
CA LYS A 419 -26.93 -11.42 -0.90
C LYS A 419 -28.30 -11.63 -0.24
N ILE A 420 -28.65 -10.76 0.72
CA ILE A 420 -29.93 -10.73 1.44
C ILE A 420 -30.62 -9.38 1.25
N ASN A 421 -31.91 -9.33 1.65
CA ASN A 421 -32.67 -8.07 1.62
C ASN A 421 -32.02 -7.01 2.54
N PRO A 422 -31.86 -5.75 2.10
CA PRO A 422 -31.33 -4.68 2.92
C PRO A 422 -32.03 -4.45 4.27
N SER A 423 -33.34 -4.73 4.33
CA SER A 423 -34.11 -4.65 5.59
C SER A 423 -33.68 -5.72 6.59
N ASP A 424 -33.38 -6.94 6.13
CA ASP A 424 -32.91 -8.02 7.00
C ASP A 424 -31.45 -7.79 7.42
N ALA A 425 -30.63 -7.28 6.52
CA ALA A 425 -29.26 -6.84 6.86
C ALA A 425 -29.27 -5.75 7.95
N LYS A 426 -30.21 -4.79 7.87
CA LYS A 426 -30.38 -3.75 8.88
C LYS A 426 -30.75 -4.33 10.25
N LYS A 427 -31.65 -5.33 10.29
CA LYS A 427 -32.01 -6.04 11.53
C LYS A 427 -30.80 -6.71 12.20
N PHE A 428 -29.90 -7.29 11.42
CA PHE A 428 -28.66 -7.86 11.96
C PHE A 428 -27.77 -6.80 12.60
N ILE A 429 -27.65 -5.62 11.97
CA ILE A 429 -26.89 -4.49 12.52
C ILE A 429 -27.52 -4.02 13.84
N GLU A 430 -28.84 -3.79 13.84
CA GLU A 430 -29.58 -3.34 15.02
C GLU A 430 -29.43 -4.33 16.17
N LYS A 431 -29.64 -5.62 15.91
CA LYS A 431 -29.48 -6.66 16.94
C LYS A 431 -28.07 -6.77 17.49
N TYR A 432 -27.05 -6.60 16.62
CA TYR A 432 -25.68 -6.55 17.11
C TYR A 432 -25.43 -5.38 18.04
N LEU A 433 -25.91 -4.17 17.70
CA LEU A 433 -25.74 -2.97 18.52
C LEU A 433 -26.52 -3.03 19.84
N GLU A 434 -27.64 -3.76 19.88
CA GLU A 434 -28.37 -4.04 21.13
C GLU A 434 -27.59 -4.99 22.07
N LEU A 435 -26.92 -5.99 21.48
CA LEU A 435 -26.19 -7.01 22.24
C LEU A 435 -24.78 -6.56 22.67
N TYR A 436 -24.19 -5.67 21.88
CA TYR A 436 -22.85 -5.11 22.04
C TYR A 436 -22.90 -3.58 21.93
N PRO A 437 -23.46 -2.89 22.94
CA PRO A 437 -23.65 -1.45 22.96
C PRO A 437 -22.34 -0.66 23.01
#